data_661ab92b3536079118918d1ce609b0d5
#
_entry.id   661ab92b3536079118918d1ce609b0d5
#
_cell.length_a   1.000
_cell.length_b   1.000
_cell.length_c   1.000
_cell.angle_alpha   90.00
_cell.angle_beta   90.00
_cell.angle_gamma   90.00
#
_symmetry.space_group_name_H-M   'P 1'
#
loop_
_entity.id
_entity.type
_entity.pdbx_description
1 polymer ?
#
loop_
_entity_poly.entity_id
_entity_poly.type
_entity_poly.pdbx_seq_one_letter_code
_entity_poly.pdbx_strand_id
1 'polypeptide(L)'
;MSGRARLGVAREALGAWLLGGLCFWALGGLCGLGATAPGAGAGGAPGTPRPCQAPQQWEGRQVLYRQSSGRNSRALLSYDGLNQRVRVLDERKALIPCKRLFEYILLYKDGVMFQIEQATKQCSKITLTEPWDPLDIPQNATFEDQYSIGGPQEQITVQEWSDRKSARSYETWIGIYTVKDCYPVQETFTKNYSVILSTRFFDIQLGIKDPSVFIPPSTCQAAQPERMSEDCSW
;
A
#
# COMPACT_ATOMS: atom_id res chain seq x y z
N MET A 1 -6.29 1.79 -18.08
CA MET A 1 -7.05 1.07 -17.03
C MET A 1 -6.03 0.61 -15.99
N SER A 2 -5.66 1.50 -15.10
CA SER A 2 -4.59 1.24 -14.11
C SER A 2 -5.23 0.67 -12.85
N GLY A 3 -5.10 -0.64 -12.64
CA GLY A 3 -5.39 -1.29 -11.37
C GLY A 3 -4.12 -1.27 -10.53
N ARG A 4 -4.12 -0.53 -9.44
CA ARG A 4 -3.01 -0.50 -8.50
C ARG A 4 -2.87 -1.84 -7.80
N ALA A 5 -1.86 -2.61 -8.17
CA ALA A 5 -1.39 -3.76 -7.41
C ALA A 5 -0.37 -3.29 -6.40
N ARG A 6 -0.73 -3.40 -5.18
CA ARG A 6 0.16 -3.04 -4.08
C ARG A 6 0.73 -4.28 -3.44
N LEU A 7 1.83 -4.13 -2.76
CA LEU A 7 2.62 -5.10 -1.99
C LEU A 7 1.82 -6.10 -1.12
N GLY A 8 0.69 -6.52 -1.61
CA GLY A 8 -0.09 -7.62 -1.12
C GLY A 8 -0.12 -8.69 -2.19
N VAL A 9 0.63 -9.74 -1.98
CA VAL A 9 0.73 -10.93 -2.81
C VAL A 9 -0.61 -11.28 -3.46
N ALA A 10 -0.67 -11.14 -4.80
CA ALA A 10 -1.67 -11.60 -5.75
C ALA A 10 -3.15 -11.64 -5.32
N ARG A 11 -3.97 -10.82 -5.98
CA ARG A 11 -5.43 -10.85 -5.92
C ARG A 11 -5.99 -12.07 -6.65
N GLU A 12 -6.87 -12.81 -6.00
CA GLU A 12 -7.80 -13.69 -6.71
C GLU A 12 -8.92 -12.85 -7.36
N ALA A 13 -9.11 -13.07 -8.65
CA ALA A 13 -10.22 -12.53 -9.40
C ALA A 13 -11.52 -13.27 -9.04
N LEU A 14 -12.52 -12.57 -8.54
CA LEU A 14 -13.89 -13.06 -8.49
C LEU A 14 -14.84 -12.09 -9.18
N GLY A 15 -15.62 -12.68 -10.05
CA GLY A 15 -16.43 -12.14 -11.11
C GLY A 15 -17.56 -11.18 -10.73
N ALA A 16 -17.97 -10.47 -11.75
CA ALA A 16 -19.10 -9.56 -11.85
C ALA A 16 -20.46 -10.23 -11.65
N TRP A 17 -21.43 -9.48 -11.08
CA TRP A 17 -22.84 -9.49 -11.54
C TRP A 17 -23.51 -8.13 -11.32
N LEU A 18 -24.33 -7.80 -12.33
CA LEU A 18 -25.04 -6.57 -12.64
C LEU A 18 -26.30 -6.33 -11.79
N LEU A 19 -26.84 -5.13 -11.99
CA LEU A 19 -28.23 -4.59 -11.86
C LEU A 19 -28.29 -3.50 -10.78
N GLY A 20 -28.67 -2.29 -11.04
CA GLY A 20 -29.68 -1.68 -11.88
C GLY A 20 -30.63 -0.85 -11.00
N GLY A 21 -30.94 0.39 -11.40
CA GLY A 21 -32.12 1.09 -10.85
C GLY A 21 -31.87 2.53 -10.37
N LEU A 22 -32.01 3.49 -11.21
CA LEU A 22 -33.01 4.53 -11.48
C LEU A 22 -33.42 5.51 -10.35
N CYS A 23 -33.17 6.79 -10.66
CA CYS A 23 -34.02 8.01 -10.53
C CYS A 23 -34.54 8.50 -9.17
N PHE A 24 -34.41 9.80 -8.87
CA PHE A 24 -35.39 10.87 -9.11
C PHE A 24 -34.93 12.24 -8.58
N TRP A 25 -35.10 13.27 -9.36
CA TRP A 25 -35.45 14.66 -9.26
C TRP A 25 -35.95 15.18 -7.89
N ALA A 26 -35.75 16.44 -7.45
CA ALA A 26 -36.14 17.70 -8.06
C ALA A 26 -35.84 18.90 -7.11
N LEU A 27 -35.57 20.07 -7.70
CA LEU A 27 -36.07 21.44 -7.39
C LEU A 27 -35.83 21.99 -5.97
N GLY A 28 -35.25 23.11 -5.78
CA GLY A 28 -35.45 24.45 -6.26
C GLY A 28 -35.16 25.44 -5.14
N GLY A 29 -34.82 26.70 -5.46
CA GLY A 29 -35.08 27.87 -4.63
C GLY A 29 -33.88 28.74 -4.25
N LEU A 30 -33.58 29.68 -5.02
CA LEU A 30 -33.58 31.16 -5.03
C LEU A 30 -33.06 31.94 -3.82
N CYS A 31 -32.09 32.83 -4.14
CA CYS A 31 -31.91 34.23 -3.79
C CYS A 31 -31.66 34.65 -2.33
N GLY A 32 -30.55 35.35 -2.20
CA GLY A 32 -30.29 36.32 -1.13
C GLY A 32 -29.09 37.20 -1.50
N LEU A 33 -29.41 38.39 -2.00
CA LEU A 33 -28.49 39.52 -2.25
C LEU A 33 -28.08 40.16 -0.92
N GLY A 34 -26.80 40.58 -0.81
CA GLY A 34 -26.55 41.79 -0.04
C GLY A 34 -25.35 41.74 0.91
N ALA A 35 -24.44 42.56 0.59
CA ALA A 35 -23.59 43.41 1.44
C ALA A 35 -22.08 43.20 1.23
N THR A 36 -21.53 44.09 0.46
CA THR A 36 -20.09 44.40 0.39
C THR A 36 -19.64 45.09 1.69
N ALA A 37 -18.62 44.52 2.34
CA ALA A 37 -17.79 45.19 3.32
C ALA A 37 -16.37 45.37 2.79
N PRO A 38 -15.71 46.52 3.00
CA PRO A 38 -14.41 46.80 2.42
C PRO A 38 -13.28 46.27 3.26
N GLY A 39 -12.29 45.66 2.56
CA GLY A 39 -10.88 45.77 2.89
C GLY A 39 -10.38 45.19 4.20
N ALA A 40 -10.09 43.91 4.25
CA ALA A 40 -9.04 43.37 5.12
C ALA A 40 -8.01 42.65 4.26
N GLY A 41 -6.73 42.94 4.52
CA GLY A 41 -5.59 42.59 3.71
C GLY A 41 -5.53 41.13 3.30
N ALA A 42 -5.00 40.90 2.11
CA ALA A 42 -4.71 39.60 1.53
C ALA A 42 -3.69 38.84 2.37
N GLY A 43 -4.16 38.19 3.44
CA GLY A 43 -3.52 37.00 3.97
C GLY A 43 -3.89 35.88 3.02
N GLY A 44 -2.93 35.44 2.19
CA GLY A 44 -3.13 34.27 1.33
C GLY A 44 -3.63 33.13 2.22
N ALA A 45 -4.74 32.51 1.85
CA ALA A 45 -5.17 31.28 2.46
C ALA A 45 -3.99 30.30 2.44
N PRO A 46 -3.70 29.61 3.56
CA PRO A 46 -2.65 28.59 3.56
C PRO A 46 -3.00 27.60 2.45
N GLY A 47 -2.13 27.54 1.43
CA GLY A 47 -2.36 26.68 0.27
C GLY A 47 -2.53 25.23 0.73
N THR A 48 -3.45 24.51 0.12
CA THR A 48 -3.62 23.08 0.35
C THR A 48 -2.24 22.40 0.21
N PRO A 49 -1.86 21.53 1.17
CA PRO A 49 -0.60 20.78 1.10
C PRO A 49 -0.47 20.06 -0.25
N ARG A 50 0.75 20.00 -0.75
CA ARG A 50 1.06 19.20 -1.94
C ARG A 50 1.64 17.86 -1.52
N PRO A 51 1.40 16.77 -2.30
CA PRO A 51 2.03 15.49 -2.06
C PRO A 51 3.55 15.63 -1.96
N CYS A 52 4.14 15.15 -0.88
CA CYS A 52 5.58 15.00 -0.77
C CYS A 52 6.03 13.74 -1.52
N GLN A 53 7.32 13.61 -1.75
CA GLN A 53 7.91 12.44 -2.38
C GLN A 53 8.49 11.51 -1.30
N ALA A 54 8.02 10.27 -1.27
CA ALA A 54 8.53 9.27 -0.34
C ALA A 54 9.95 8.80 -0.72
N PRO A 55 10.74 8.29 0.24
CA PRO A 55 12.06 7.75 -0.04
C PRO A 55 11.99 6.60 -1.06
N GLN A 56 12.86 6.67 -2.07
CA GLN A 56 12.85 5.71 -3.18
C GLN A 56 13.57 4.39 -2.83
N GLN A 57 14.43 4.38 -1.81
CA GLN A 57 15.14 3.19 -1.34
C GLN A 57 15.18 3.18 0.18
N TRP A 58 14.69 2.11 0.79
CA TRP A 58 14.70 1.92 2.23
C TRP A 58 14.50 0.47 2.63
N GLU A 59 14.89 0.15 3.84
CA GLU A 59 14.60 -1.11 4.51
C GLU A 59 13.82 -0.83 5.79
N GLY A 60 12.96 -1.76 6.18
CA GLY A 60 12.15 -1.61 7.37
C GLY A 60 11.35 -2.88 7.67
N ARG A 61 10.29 -2.71 8.41
CA ARG A 61 9.37 -3.79 8.77
C ARG A 61 7.95 -3.41 8.41
N GLN A 62 7.13 -4.40 8.13
CA GLN A 62 5.70 -4.19 7.87
C GLN A 62 4.82 -5.15 8.67
N VAL A 63 3.61 -4.68 8.95
CA VAL A 63 2.48 -5.53 9.35
C VAL A 63 1.40 -5.39 8.30
N LEU A 64 1.08 -6.48 7.64
CA LEU A 64 0.05 -6.56 6.62
C LEU A 64 -1.18 -7.25 7.18
N TYR A 65 -2.32 -6.55 7.19
CA TYR A 65 -3.63 -7.12 7.40
C TYR A 65 -4.30 -7.40 6.07
N ARG A 66 -4.85 -8.61 5.91
CA ARG A 66 -5.62 -9.00 4.73
C ARG A 66 -6.99 -9.53 5.18
N GLN A 67 -8.06 -8.92 4.67
CA GLN A 67 -9.43 -9.30 5.01
C GLN A 67 -9.74 -10.76 4.68
N SER A 68 -9.32 -11.24 3.49
CA SER A 68 -9.61 -12.60 3.03
C SER A 68 -9.12 -13.70 3.97
N SER A 69 -8.00 -13.45 4.68
CA SER A 69 -7.45 -14.39 5.65
C SER A 69 -7.79 -14.05 7.10
N GLY A 70 -8.27 -12.81 7.36
CA GLY A 70 -8.50 -12.30 8.71
C GLY A 70 -7.23 -12.21 9.57
N ARG A 71 -6.04 -12.32 8.97
CA ARG A 71 -4.77 -12.45 9.69
C ARG A 71 -3.84 -11.28 9.41
N ASN A 72 -3.03 -10.96 10.41
CA ASN A 72 -1.88 -10.08 10.26
C ASN A 72 -0.62 -10.91 9.98
N SER A 73 0.14 -10.55 8.95
CA SER A 73 1.49 -11.05 8.72
C SER A 73 2.52 -9.98 9.01
N ARG A 74 3.67 -10.39 9.57
CA ARG A 74 4.83 -9.52 9.81
C ARG A 74 5.95 -9.93 8.90
N ALA A 75 6.67 -8.94 8.38
CA ALA A 75 7.79 -9.19 7.49
C ALA A 75 8.83 -8.08 7.58
N LEU A 76 10.08 -8.42 7.28
CA LEU A 76 11.10 -7.45 6.88
C LEU A 76 10.86 -7.07 5.44
N LEU A 77 11.05 -5.78 5.14
CA LEU A 77 10.83 -5.20 3.82
C LEU A 77 12.10 -4.51 3.35
N SER A 78 12.53 -4.82 2.12
CA SER A 78 13.51 -4.01 1.39
C SER A 78 12.82 -3.47 0.15
N TYR A 79 12.71 -2.14 0.06
CA TYR A 79 12.02 -1.44 -1.02
C TYR A 79 13.02 -0.67 -1.87
N ASP A 80 13.09 -0.99 -3.15
CA ASP A 80 13.94 -0.30 -4.13
C ASP A 80 13.09 0.22 -5.30
N GLY A 81 12.53 1.41 -5.12
CA GLY A 81 11.68 2.09 -6.10
C GLY A 81 12.42 2.47 -7.37
N LEU A 82 13.72 2.80 -7.28
CA LEU A 82 14.54 3.16 -8.45
C LEU A 82 14.68 2.00 -9.43
N ASN A 83 14.78 0.78 -8.90
CA ASN A 83 14.91 -0.43 -9.70
C ASN A 83 13.61 -1.22 -9.81
N GLN A 84 12.50 -0.72 -9.24
CA GLN A 84 11.17 -1.35 -9.26
C GLN A 84 11.22 -2.80 -8.74
N ARG A 85 11.84 -2.98 -7.58
CA ARG A 85 11.96 -4.27 -6.94
C ARG A 85 11.70 -4.19 -5.44
N VAL A 86 11.17 -5.28 -4.91
CA VAL A 86 10.81 -5.39 -3.51
C VAL A 86 11.17 -6.77 -3.00
N ARG A 87 11.70 -6.83 -1.78
CA ARG A 87 11.87 -8.06 -1.04
C ARG A 87 11.01 -8.03 0.21
N VAL A 88 10.29 -9.12 0.46
CA VAL A 88 9.48 -9.32 1.66
C VAL A 88 9.93 -10.63 2.31
N LEU A 89 10.41 -10.57 3.55
CA LEU A 89 10.84 -11.73 4.31
C LEU A 89 9.93 -11.93 5.51
N ASP A 90 9.11 -12.99 5.48
CA ASP A 90 8.18 -13.31 6.55
C ASP A 90 8.87 -13.52 7.90
N GLU A 91 8.33 -12.90 8.94
CA GLU A 91 8.77 -13.10 10.32
C GLU A 91 7.85 -14.07 11.05
N ARG A 92 8.45 -14.98 11.81
CA ARG A 92 7.70 -15.95 12.63
C ARG A 92 6.92 -15.25 13.73
N LYS A 93 5.66 -15.66 13.91
CA LYS A 93 4.87 -15.35 15.11
C LYS A 93 4.93 -16.52 16.09
N ALA A 94 5.19 -16.21 17.36
CA ALA A 94 5.33 -17.22 18.41
C ALA A 94 4.06 -18.06 18.66
N LEU A 95 2.88 -17.57 18.28
CA LEU A 95 1.58 -18.15 18.64
C LEU A 95 0.85 -18.87 17.48
N ILE A 96 1.48 -19.03 16.32
CA ILE A 96 0.87 -19.76 15.20
C ILE A 96 1.72 -21.01 14.94
N PRO A 97 1.35 -22.17 15.52
CA PRO A 97 1.96 -23.43 15.11
C PRO A 97 1.62 -23.68 13.64
N CYS A 98 2.59 -24.16 12.89
CA CYS A 98 2.41 -24.54 11.50
C CYS A 98 2.00 -23.42 10.55
N LYS A 99 2.88 -22.41 10.41
CA LYS A 99 2.88 -21.53 9.25
C LYS A 99 4.20 -21.70 8.51
N ARG A 100 4.14 -22.02 7.22
CA ARG A 100 5.31 -21.94 6.34
C ARG A 100 5.70 -20.47 6.21
N LEU A 101 6.98 -20.18 6.32
CA LEU A 101 7.52 -18.83 6.16
C LEU A 101 8.19 -18.71 4.81
N PHE A 102 7.91 -17.61 4.13
CA PHE A 102 8.40 -17.35 2.81
C PHE A 102 9.25 -16.10 2.75
N GLU A 103 10.11 -16.09 1.77
CA GLU A 103 10.76 -14.91 1.23
C GLU A 103 10.20 -14.66 -0.16
N TYR A 104 9.79 -13.43 -0.42
CA TYR A 104 9.30 -13.01 -1.73
C TYR A 104 10.27 -12.00 -2.32
N ILE A 105 10.70 -12.23 -3.55
CA ILE A 105 11.51 -11.28 -4.33
C ILE A 105 10.69 -10.90 -5.56
N LEU A 106 10.23 -9.66 -5.60
CA LEU A 106 9.40 -9.12 -6.68
C LEU A 106 10.28 -8.25 -7.58
N LEU A 107 10.42 -8.63 -8.84
CA LEU A 107 11.20 -7.93 -9.86
C LEU A 107 10.23 -7.43 -10.93
N TYR A 108 9.73 -6.22 -10.77
CA TYR A 108 8.68 -5.69 -11.64
C TYR A 108 9.18 -5.38 -13.05
N LYS A 109 10.44 -4.96 -13.21
CA LYS A 109 11.05 -4.77 -14.55
C LYS A 109 11.12 -6.07 -15.34
N ASP A 110 11.30 -7.19 -14.65
CA ASP A 110 11.37 -8.53 -15.25
C ASP A 110 10.00 -9.21 -15.31
N GLY A 111 8.98 -8.61 -14.67
CA GLY A 111 7.63 -9.16 -14.60
C GLY A 111 7.52 -10.47 -13.82
N VAL A 112 8.40 -10.71 -12.84
CA VAL A 112 8.44 -11.97 -12.10
C VAL A 112 8.51 -11.77 -10.60
N MET A 113 7.94 -12.74 -9.86
CA MET A 113 8.07 -12.88 -8.42
C MET A 113 8.62 -14.27 -8.08
N PHE A 114 9.61 -14.32 -7.22
CA PHE A 114 10.07 -15.55 -6.61
C PHE A 114 9.47 -15.71 -5.22
N GLN A 115 8.90 -16.88 -4.96
CA GLN A 115 8.42 -17.30 -3.64
C GLN A 115 9.33 -18.42 -3.15
N ILE A 116 10.05 -18.19 -2.06
CA ILE A 116 11.08 -19.09 -1.54
C ILE A 116 10.68 -19.49 -0.13
N GLU A 117 10.48 -20.77 0.09
CA GLU A 117 10.24 -21.28 1.44
C GLU A 117 11.51 -21.22 2.28
N GLN A 118 11.46 -20.58 3.44
CA GLN A 118 12.66 -20.33 4.25
C GLN A 118 13.30 -21.61 4.78
N ALA A 119 12.50 -22.64 5.11
CA ALA A 119 12.98 -23.89 5.70
C ALA A 119 13.62 -24.82 4.65
N THR A 120 12.92 -25.08 3.56
CA THR A 120 13.32 -26.08 2.53
C THR A 120 14.13 -25.48 1.38
N LYS A 121 14.09 -24.14 1.25
CA LYS A 121 14.64 -23.41 0.10
C LYS A 121 14.00 -23.77 -1.25
N GLN A 122 12.84 -24.43 -1.22
CA GLN A 122 12.03 -24.61 -2.42
C GLN A 122 11.65 -23.25 -3.00
N CYS A 123 11.66 -23.13 -4.31
CA CYS A 123 11.41 -21.89 -5.01
C CYS A 123 10.31 -22.05 -6.06
N SER A 124 9.40 -21.11 -6.10
CA SER A 124 8.44 -20.94 -7.18
C SER A 124 8.71 -19.62 -7.89
N LYS A 125 8.55 -19.62 -9.22
CA LYS A 125 8.66 -18.44 -10.08
C LYS A 125 7.31 -18.12 -10.69
N ILE A 126 6.76 -16.97 -10.34
CA ILE A 126 5.40 -16.57 -10.67
C ILE A 126 5.45 -15.30 -11.52
N THR A 127 4.66 -15.24 -12.58
CA THR A 127 4.53 -14.03 -13.39
C THR A 127 3.78 -12.95 -12.61
N LEU A 128 4.33 -11.75 -12.58
CA LEU A 128 3.65 -10.55 -12.07
C LEU A 128 2.74 -10.01 -13.18
N THR A 129 1.45 -10.01 -12.93
CA THR A 129 0.44 -9.47 -13.85
C THR A 129 0.13 -8.00 -13.61
N GLU A 130 0.46 -7.52 -12.43
CA GLU A 130 0.17 -6.16 -12.02
C GLU A 130 1.38 -5.25 -12.28
N PRO A 131 1.15 -4.01 -12.76
CA PRO A 131 2.24 -3.08 -13.01
C PRO A 131 2.88 -2.60 -11.71
N TRP A 132 4.08 -2.03 -11.82
CA TRP A 132 4.73 -1.33 -10.72
C TRP A 132 3.85 -0.19 -10.19
N ASP A 133 3.65 -0.18 -8.88
CA ASP A 133 2.97 0.90 -8.15
C ASP A 133 3.88 1.34 -6.99
N PRO A 134 4.47 2.54 -7.05
CA PRO A 134 5.38 3.00 -6.03
C PRO A 134 4.68 3.21 -4.68
N LEU A 135 5.41 2.99 -3.59
CA LEU A 135 5.02 3.41 -2.24
C LEU A 135 5.23 4.93 -2.12
N ASP A 136 4.35 5.69 -2.74
CA ASP A 136 4.40 7.14 -2.80
C ASP A 136 2.98 7.73 -2.80
N ILE A 137 2.87 9.01 -2.49
CA ILE A 137 1.59 9.72 -2.57
C ILE A 137 1.31 10.00 -4.05
N PRO A 138 0.18 9.54 -4.61
CA PRO A 138 -0.20 9.88 -5.97
C PRO A 138 -0.30 11.39 -6.16
N GLN A 139 0.18 11.91 -7.28
CA GLN A 139 0.19 13.34 -7.56
C GLN A 139 -1.21 13.98 -7.59
N ASN A 140 -2.22 13.20 -7.89
CA ASN A 140 -3.63 13.59 -7.91
C ASN A 140 -4.39 13.16 -6.63
N ALA A 141 -3.67 12.75 -5.59
CA ALA A 141 -4.29 12.41 -4.31
C ALA A 141 -4.92 13.64 -3.66
N THR A 142 -6.01 13.43 -2.97
CA THR A 142 -6.69 14.44 -2.17
C THR A 142 -6.07 14.49 -0.79
N PHE A 143 -5.72 15.68 -0.32
CA PHE A 143 -5.36 15.89 1.08
C PHE A 143 -6.61 15.74 1.95
N GLU A 144 -6.55 14.88 2.94
CA GLU A 144 -7.68 14.66 3.85
C GLU A 144 -7.48 15.38 5.19
N ASP A 145 -6.34 15.16 5.85
CA ASP A 145 -6.06 15.74 7.17
C ASP A 145 -4.58 15.74 7.53
N GLN A 146 -4.22 16.50 8.56
CA GLN A 146 -2.92 16.51 9.21
C GLN A 146 -3.10 16.43 10.72
N TYR A 147 -2.47 15.47 11.36
CA TYR A 147 -2.56 15.22 12.78
C TYR A 147 -1.26 14.66 13.36
N SER A 148 -1.19 14.57 14.68
CA SER A 148 -0.03 13.97 15.36
C SER A 148 -0.35 12.58 15.90
N ILE A 149 0.58 11.66 15.72
CA ILE A 149 0.57 10.32 16.31
C ILE A 149 1.50 10.34 17.51
N GLY A 150 1.06 9.79 18.65
CA GLY A 150 1.81 9.74 19.89
C GLY A 150 1.34 10.74 20.93
N GLY A 151 2.10 10.86 22.02
CA GLY A 151 1.80 11.72 23.15
C GLY A 151 2.61 13.03 23.16
N PRO A 152 2.43 13.89 24.17
CA PRO A 152 3.02 15.24 24.19
C PRO A 152 4.55 15.31 24.10
N GLN A 153 5.24 14.24 24.49
CA GLN A 153 6.72 14.20 24.49
C GLN A 153 7.29 13.37 23.32
N GLU A 154 6.47 12.52 22.71
CA GLU A 154 6.86 11.65 21.61
C GLU A 154 5.76 11.67 20.54
N GLN A 155 5.76 12.69 19.71
CA GLN A 155 4.76 12.83 18.66
C GLN A 155 5.40 13.03 17.29
N ILE A 156 4.79 12.44 16.30
CA ILE A 156 5.15 12.58 14.88
C ILE A 156 3.93 13.15 14.15
N THR A 157 4.12 14.26 13.44
CA THR A 157 3.07 14.83 12.60
C THR A 157 3.01 14.08 11.28
N VAL A 158 1.80 13.69 10.90
CA VAL A 158 1.51 12.96 9.67
C VAL A 158 0.46 13.67 8.85
N GLN A 159 0.44 13.40 7.55
CA GLN A 159 -0.60 13.79 6.62
C GLN A 159 -1.31 12.55 6.08
N GLU A 160 -2.62 12.64 5.97
CA GLU A 160 -3.48 11.63 5.37
C GLU A 160 -3.91 12.08 3.99
N TRP A 161 -3.78 11.16 3.05
CA TRP A 161 -4.09 11.35 1.64
C TRP A 161 -4.99 10.26 1.13
N SER A 162 -5.91 10.58 0.23
CA SER A 162 -6.77 9.59 -0.42
C SER A 162 -6.73 9.70 -1.94
N ASP A 163 -6.89 8.56 -2.60
CA ASP A 163 -7.16 8.47 -4.03
C ASP A 163 -8.47 7.71 -4.22
N ARG A 164 -9.52 8.49 -4.48
CA ARG A 164 -10.88 7.96 -4.73
C ARG A 164 -11.10 7.90 -6.22
N LYS A 165 -11.15 6.71 -6.78
CA LYS A 165 -11.44 6.53 -8.20
C LYS A 165 -12.92 6.78 -8.48
N SER A 166 -13.23 7.92 -9.08
CA SER A 166 -14.60 8.36 -9.39
C SER A 166 -15.38 7.41 -10.29
N ALA A 167 -14.72 6.64 -11.15
CA ALA A 167 -15.36 5.67 -12.04
C ALA A 167 -15.69 4.33 -11.38
N ARG A 168 -15.16 4.06 -10.20
CA ARG A 168 -15.40 2.87 -9.38
C ARG A 168 -15.58 3.29 -7.93
N SER A 169 -16.67 3.92 -7.65
CA SER A 169 -17.00 4.66 -6.42
C SER A 169 -16.80 3.89 -5.10
N TYR A 170 -16.38 2.64 -5.16
CA TYR A 170 -16.25 1.77 -4.00
C TYR A 170 -14.82 1.31 -3.71
N GLU A 171 -13.83 1.79 -4.47
CA GLU A 171 -12.42 1.49 -4.21
C GLU A 171 -11.68 2.78 -3.83
N THR A 172 -11.10 2.81 -2.64
CA THR A 172 -10.33 3.95 -2.15
C THR A 172 -8.99 3.49 -1.62
N TRP A 173 -7.95 4.21 -1.98
CA TRP A 173 -6.66 4.16 -1.30
C TRP A 173 -6.58 5.29 -0.28
N ILE A 174 -6.03 4.98 0.88
CA ILE A 174 -5.70 5.93 1.92
C ILE A 174 -4.24 5.70 2.29
N GLY A 175 -3.43 6.76 2.26
CA GLY A 175 -2.03 6.72 2.66
C GLY A 175 -1.75 7.73 3.76
N ILE A 176 -0.99 7.31 4.75
CA ILE A 176 -0.52 8.14 5.85
C ILE A 176 0.99 8.24 5.76
N TYR A 177 1.51 9.48 5.70
CA TYR A 177 2.92 9.78 5.54
C TYR A 177 3.37 10.82 6.56
N THR A 178 4.61 10.74 7.02
CA THR A 178 5.17 11.77 7.91
C THR A 178 5.32 13.09 7.17
N VAL A 179 5.04 14.21 7.84
CA VAL A 179 5.27 15.56 7.29
C VAL A 179 6.75 15.80 7.06
N LYS A 180 7.57 15.39 8.04
CA LYS A 180 9.02 15.42 7.91
C LYS A 180 9.47 14.17 7.16
N ASP A 181 10.26 14.35 6.11
CA ASP A 181 10.93 13.29 5.34
C ASP A 181 10.01 12.34 4.56
N CYS A 182 8.68 12.55 4.58
CA CYS A 182 7.71 11.79 3.78
C CYS A 182 7.79 10.26 3.92
N TYR A 183 8.06 9.75 5.13
CA TYR A 183 8.08 8.30 5.35
C TYR A 183 6.67 7.71 5.32
N PRO A 184 6.45 6.57 4.66
CA PRO A 184 5.19 5.87 4.72
C PRO A 184 4.96 5.32 6.13
N VAL A 185 3.79 5.58 6.70
CA VAL A 185 3.36 5.07 8.00
C VAL A 185 2.34 3.96 7.83
N GLN A 186 1.35 4.20 6.97
CA GLN A 186 0.30 3.24 6.69
C GLN A 186 -0.28 3.44 5.31
N GLU A 187 -0.65 2.34 4.68
CA GLU A 187 -1.51 2.34 3.50
C GLU A 187 -2.72 1.44 3.74
N THR A 188 -3.88 1.89 3.29
CA THR A 188 -5.13 1.15 3.43
C THR A 188 -5.87 1.14 2.11
N PHE A 189 -6.37 -0.03 1.74
CA PHE A 189 -7.27 -0.22 0.62
C PHE A 189 -8.64 -0.58 1.13
N THR A 190 -9.63 0.13 0.65
CA THR A 190 -11.02 -0.21 0.89
C THR A 190 -11.71 -0.60 -0.42
N LYS A 191 -12.67 -1.49 -0.31
CA LYS A 191 -13.60 -1.83 -1.39
C LYS A 191 -14.98 -2.06 -0.78
N ASN A 192 -16.01 -1.47 -1.39
CA ASN A 192 -17.37 -1.56 -0.87
C ASN A 192 -17.44 -1.18 0.63
N TYR A 193 -16.76 -0.09 1.00
CA TYR A 193 -16.68 0.42 2.38
C TYR A 193 -16.01 -0.52 3.40
N SER A 194 -15.40 -1.60 2.95
CA SER A 194 -14.65 -2.53 3.78
C SER A 194 -13.16 -2.44 3.54
N VAL A 195 -12.35 -2.48 4.60
CA VAL A 195 -10.88 -2.56 4.49
C VAL A 195 -10.51 -3.93 3.96
N ILE A 196 -9.97 -4.00 2.73
CA ILE A 196 -9.52 -5.25 2.12
C ILE A 196 -8.04 -5.54 2.40
N LEU A 197 -7.24 -4.49 2.53
CA LEU A 197 -5.82 -4.57 2.79
C LEU A 197 -5.39 -3.37 3.62
N SER A 198 -4.59 -3.57 4.66
CA SER A 198 -3.95 -2.49 5.41
C SER A 198 -2.52 -2.89 5.74
N THR A 199 -1.57 -2.03 5.38
CA THR A 199 -0.14 -2.23 5.64
C THR A 199 0.36 -1.09 6.51
N ARG A 200 1.02 -1.43 7.61
CA ARG A 200 1.73 -0.47 8.47
C ARG A 200 3.22 -0.69 8.33
N PHE A 201 3.97 0.40 8.23
CA PHE A 201 5.42 0.40 8.08
C PHE A 201 6.07 0.97 9.33
N PHE A 202 7.21 0.45 9.73
CA PHE A 202 7.95 0.89 10.89
C PHE A 202 9.43 0.47 10.81
N ASP A 203 10.25 1.02 11.69
CA ASP A 203 11.71 0.79 11.73
C ASP A 203 12.40 1.10 10.39
N ILE A 204 11.96 2.17 9.70
CA ILE A 204 12.47 2.53 8.38
C ILE A 204 13.88 3.08 8.49
N GLN A 205 14.77 2.54 7.66
CA GLN A 205 16.15 2.98 7.46
C GLN A 205 16.37 3.27 5.98
N LEU A 206 16.93 4.43 5.67
CA LEU A 206 17.18 4.83 4.28
C LEU A 206 18.26 3.97 3.62
N GLY A 207 18.10 3.76 2.34
CA GLY A 207 19.00 2.97 1.50
C GLY A 207 18.78 1.47 1.62
N ILE A 208 19.51 0.74 0.80
CA ILE A 208 19.57 -0.73 0.79
C ILE A 208 20.96 -1.12 1.24
N LYS A 209 21.06 -1.81 2.38
CA LYS A 209 22.36 -2.21 2.94
C LYS A 209 23.09 -3.24 2.10
N ASP A 210 22.34 -4.22 1.62
CA ASP A 210 22.84 -5.29 0.77
C ASP A 210 21.95 -5.46 -0.46
N PRO A 211 22.35 -4.93 -1.64
CA PRO A 211 21.59 -5.09 -2.86
C PRO A 211 21.44 -6.54 -3.34
N SER A 212 22.25 -7.48 -2.84
CA SER A 212 22.18 -8.90 -3.22
C SER A 212 20.90 -9.58 -2.71
N VAL A 213 20.19 -8.98 -1.75
CA VAL A 213 18.91 -9.50 -1.25
C VAL A 213 17.83 -9.60 -2.34
N PHE A 214 18.00 -8.91 -3.45
CA PHE A 214 17.11 -9.00 -4.61
C PHE A 214 17.53 -10.05 -5.64
N ILE A 215 18.63 -10.76 -5.41
CA ILE A 215 19.10 -11.81 -6.31
C ILE A 215 18.50 -13.14 -5.86
N PRO A 216 17.66 -13.80 -6.69
CA PRO A 216 17.11 -15.10 -6.35
C PRO A 216 18.24 -16.12 -6.13
N PRO A 217 18.14 -16.99 -5.11
CA PRO A 217 19.12 -18.02 -4.87
C PRO A 217 19.18 -19.06 -6.01
N SER A 218 20.27 -19.82 -6.08
CA SER A 218 20.49 -20.83 -7.14
C SER A 218 19.39 -21.91 -7.19
N THR A 219 18.73 -22.17 -6.07
CA THR A 219 17.57 -23.07 -6.01
C THR A 219 16.40 -22.63 -6.90
N CYS A 220 16.33 -21.34 -7.24
CA CYS A 220 15.33 -20.81 -8.15
C CYS A 220 15.60 -21.06 -9.63
N GLN A 221 16.72 -21.68 -10.00
CA GLN A 221 16.98 -22.11 -11.39
C GLN A 221 16.03 -23.23 -11.83
N ALA A 222 15.58 -24.07 -10.87
CA ALA A 222 14.60 -25.13 -11.09
C ALA A 222 13.23 -24.77 -10.45
N ALA A 223 12.88 -23.49 -10.43
CA ALA A 223 11.66 -23.01 -9.79
C ALA A 223 10.41 -23.56 -10.45
N GLN A 224 9.43 -23.93 -9.63
CA GLN A 224 8.12 -24.38 -10.09
C GLN A 224 7.27 -23.16 -10.51
N PRO A 225 6.42 -23.29 -11.54
CA PRO A 225 5.57 -22.18 -11.98
C PRO A 225 4.36 -21.96 -11.07
N GLU A 226 4.08 -22.87 -10.15
CA GLU A 226 2.93 -22.81 -9.27
C GLU A 226 3.28 -22.19 -7.92
N ARG A 227 2.33 -21.42 -7.40
CA ARG A 227 2.45 -20.81 -6.09
C ARG A 227 2.36 -21.85 -4.98
N MET A 228 3.29 -21.81 -4.04
CA MET A 228 3.24 -22.66 -2.85
C MET A 228 2.18 -22.14 -1.86
N SER A 229 1.46 -23.08 -1.22
CA SER A 229 0.53 -22.73 -0.14
C SER A 229 1.28 -22.21 1.09
N GLU A 230 0.74 -21.18 1.72
CA GLU A 230 1.26 -20.63 2.98
C GLU A 230 0.82 -21.46 4.20
N ASP A 231 -0.22 -22.27 4.04
CA ASP A 231 -0.71 -23.15 5.09
C ASP A 231 0.00 -24.51 5.04
N CYS A 232 0.23 -25.09 6.22
CA CYS A 232 0.72 -26.47 6.26
C CYS A 232 -0.39 -27.42 5.81
N SER A 233 -0.07 -28.30 4.87
CA SER A 233 -0.89 -29.48 4.62
C SER A 233 -0.68 -30.48 5.76
N TRP A 234 -1.75 -30.89 6.41
CA TRP A 234 -1.79 -32.00 7.37
C TRP A 234 -1.91 -33.31 6.60
#